data_9e66ec2ea04bba2aad0edb01e45b7850
#
_entry.id   9e66ec2ea04bba2aad0edb01e45b7850
#
_cell.length_a   1.000
_cell.length_b   1.000
_cell.length_c   1.000
_cell.angle_alpha   90.00
_cell.angle_beta   90.00
_cell.angle_gamma   90.00
#
_symmetry.space_group_name_H-M   'P 1'
#
loop_
_entity.id
_entity.type
_entity.pdbx_description
1 polymer ?
#
loop_
_entity_poly.entity_id
_entity_poly.type
_entity_poly.pdbx_seq_one_letter_code
_entity_poly.pdbx_strand_id
1 'polypeptide(L)'
;MNDNARARMESGPPFGWFKRLLLALTALTLILGPALYIVYADYRAFLDAPLGVPAGGLTLELKPGMGVVGLTREMQRQPGLLRSASYLQVYARLNRLAPRLKAGEYALAPGLTPRGLLDQIVAGRVIQYSLTVVEGWTFRQLRRALAEHPRIKQ
;
A
#
# COMPACT_ATOMS: atom_id res chain seq x y z
N MET A 1 -36.71 -54.50 45.19
CA MET A 1 -36.04 -54.92 43.97
C MET A 1 -36.06 -53.80 42.99
N ASN A 2 -34.88 -53.10 42.81
CA ASN A 2 -34.45 -52.14 41.82
C ASN A 2 -35.11 -50.77 41.67
N ASP A 3 -34.88 -49.89 42.65
CA ASP A 3 -35.10 -48.45 42.48
C ASP A 3 -33.86 -47.67 41.95
N ASN A 4 -32.77 -48.38 41.62
CA ASN A 4 -31.50 -47.74 41.18
C ASN A 4 -31.38 -47.53 39.66
N ALA A 5 -32.45 -47.80 38.88
CA ALA A 5 -32.39 -47.67 37.41
C ALA A 5 -32.96 -46.36 36.85
N ARG A 6 -33.61 -45.52 37.69
CA ARG A 6 -34.28 -44.27 37.23
C ARG A 6 -33.46 -43.00 37.45
N ALA A 7 -32.28 -43.06 38.09
CA ALA A 7 -31.47 -41.87 38.41
C ALA A 7 -30.38 -41.53 37.40
N ARG A 8 -30.37 -42.12 36.18
CA ARG A 8 -29.26 -41.92 35.20
C ARG A 8 -29.64 -41.23 33.87
N MET A 9 -30.80 -40.59 33.80
CA MET A 9 -31.23 -39.99 32.52
C MET A 9 -31.55 -38.49 32.56
N GLU A 10 -30.96 -37.70 33.45
CA GLU A 10 -31.15 -36.24 33.42
C GLU A 10 -29.82 -35.50 33.63
N SER A 11 -28.81 -35.79 32.84
CA SER A 11 -27.71 -34.88 32.64
C SER A 11 -27.71 -34.40 31.20
N GLY A 12 -28.74 -33.64 30.84
CA GLY A 12 -28.71 -32.80 29.64
C GLY A 12 -27.54 -31.81 29.78
N PRO A 13 -26.85 -31.48 28.67
CA PRO A 13 -25.70 -30.56 28.75
C PRO A 13 -26.12 -29.30 29.49
N PRO A 14 -25.30 -28.81 30.44
CA PRO A 14 -25.69 -27.68 31.28
C PRO A 14 -25.89 -26.44 30.36
N PHE A 15 -27.15 -26.09 30.15
CA PHE A 15 -27.57 -24.92 29.32
C PHE A 15 -26.86 -23.60 29.72
N GLY A 16 -26.21 -23.63 30.88
CA GLY A 16 -25.43 -22.50 31.41
C GLY A 16 -24.13 -22.19 30.68
N TRP A 17 -23.43 -23.20 30.11
CA TRP A 17 -22.18 -22.97 29.42
C TRP A 17 -22.42 -22.33 28.04
N PHE A 18 -23.51 -22.70 27.38
CA PHE A 18 -23.90 -22.12 26.09
C PHE A 18 -24.25 -20.63 26.23
N LYS A 19 -24.96 -20.24 27.29
CA LYS A 19 -25.22 -18.83 27.61
C LYS A 19 -23.93 -18.08 27.90
N ARG A 20 -22.98 -18.66 28.63
CA ARG A 20 -21.68 -18.04 28.91
C ARG A 20 -20.84 -17.90 27.64
N LEU A 21 -20.84 -18.90 26.76
CA LEU A 21 -20.18 -18.84 25.47
C LEU A 21 -20.78 -17.74 24.58
N LEU A 22 -22.11 -17.66 24.52
CA LEU A 22 -22.81 -16.62 23.76
C LEU A 22 -22.49 -15.21 24.29
N LEU A 23 -22.51 -15.04 25.63
CA LEU A 23 -22.13 -13.77 26.27
C LEU A 23 -20.67 -13.42 26.02
N ALA A 24 -19.75 -14.38 26.06
CA ALA A 24 -18.35 -14.15 25.75
C ALA A 24 -18.15 -13.77 24.28
N LEU A 25 -18.88 -14.40 23.36
CA LEU A 25 -18.81 -14.09 21.93
C LEU A 25 -19.39 -12.70 21.62
N THR A 26 -20.51 -12.34 22.25
CA THR A 26 -21.08 -10.98 22.11
C THR A 26 -20.19 -9.92 22.72
N ALA A 27 -19.60 -10.15 23.89
CA ALA A 27 -18.64 -9.24 24.49
C ALA A 27 -17.39 -9.07 23.60
N LEU A 28 -16.88 -10.19 23.05
CA LEU A 28 -15.75 -10.17 22.14
C LEU A 28 -16.04 -9.36 20.86
N THR A 29 -17.21 -9.55 20.25
CA THR A 29 -17.63 -8.78 19.06
C THR A 29 -17.83 -7.32 19.38
N LEU A 30 -18.37 -6.99 20.57
CA LEU A 30 -18.58 -5.61 21.01
C LEU A 30 -17.26 -4.85 21.20
N ILE A 31 -16.19 -5.54 21.58
CA ILE A 31 -14.85 -4.95 21.77
C ILE A 31 -14.06 -4.95 20.44
N LEU A 32 -14.03 -6.07 19.73
CA LEU A 32 -13.25 -6.21 18.49
C LEU A 32 -13.85 -5.42 17.33
N GLY A 33 -15.18 -5.34 17.25
CA GLY A 33 -15.86 -4.62 16.17
C GLY A 33 -15.44 -3.14 16.08
N PRO A 34 -15.58 -2.35 17.13
CA PRO A 34 -15.13 -0.97 17.15
C PRO A 34 -13.62 -0.82 16.94
N ALA A 35 -12.80 -1.68 17.54
CA ALA A 35 -11.35 -1.65 17.36
C ALA A 35 -10.96 -1.86 15.91
N LEU A 36 -11.53 -2.87 15.24
CA LEU A 36 -11.30 -3.16 13.83
C LEU A 36 -11.81 -2.03 12.94
N TYR A 37 -12.97 -1.43 13.29
CA TYR A 37 -13.52 -0.28 12.57
C TYR A 37 -12.58 0.93 12.64
N ILE A 38 -12.00 1.22 13.82
CA ILE A 38 -11.04 2.34 14.00
C ILE A 38 -9.82 2.12 13.12
N VAL A 39 -9.23 0.91 13.13
CA VAL A 39 -8.07 0.57 12.28
C VAL A 39 -8.42 0.68 10.80
N TYR A 40 -9.59 0.21 10.39
CA TYR A 40 -10.06 0.33 9.01
C TYR A 40 -10.30 1.78 8.60
N ALA A 41 -10.90 2.60 9.48
CA ALA A 41 -11.14 4.01 9.23
C ALA A 41 -9.80 4.79 9.10
N ASP A 42 -8.83 4.52 9.97
CA ASP A 42 -7.49 5.12 9.88
C ASP A 42 -6.75 4.71 8.60
N TYR A 43 -6.85 3.43 8.22
CA TYR A 43 -6.30 2.94 6.95
C TYR A 43 -6.92 3.64 5.73
N ARG A 44 -8.26 3.80 5.72
CA ARG A 44 -8.97 4.52 4.64
C ARG A 44 -8.57 5.99 4.60
N ALA A 45 -8.56 6.65 5.75
CA ALA A 45 -8.13 8.04 5.87
C ALA A 45 -6.69 8.23 5.39
N PHE A 46 -5.79 7.29 5.68
CA PHE A 46 -4.42 7.32 5.18
C PHE A 46 -4.35 7.27 3.65
N LEU A 47 -5.14 6.41 2.99
CA LEU A 47 -5.10 6.24 1.53
C LEU A 47 -5.58 7.48 0.77
N ASP A 48 -6.47 8.24 1.39
CA ASP A 48 -7.10 9.42 0.79
C ASP A 48 -6.46 10.75 1.29
N ALA A 49 -5.61 10.68 2.33
CA ALA A 49 -4.85 11.82 2.81
C ALA A 49 -3.68 12.17 1.85
N PRO A 50 -3.37 13.46 1.67
CA PRO A 50 -2.23 13.85 0.86
C PRO A 50 -0.90 13.37 1.46
N LEU A 51 0.03 12.97 0.60
CA LEU A 51 1.42 12.73 0.95
C LEU A 51 2.09 14.05 1.36
N GLY A 52 3.11 13.98 2.20
CA GLY A 52 3.90 15.14 2.61
C GLY A 52 4.84 15.66 1.51
N VAL A 53 4.31 15.86 0.30
CA VAL A 53 5.09 16.36 -0.83
C VAL A 53 5.29 17.88 -0.64
N PRO A 54 6.54 18.39 -0.72
CA PRO A 54 6.81 19.82 -0.64
C PRO A 54 6.09 20.63 -1.73
N ALA A 55 5.87 21.93 -1.50
CA ALA A 55 5.20 22.82 -2.46
C ALA A 55 5.88 22.87 -3.84
N GLY A 56 7.20 22.67 -3.90
CA GLY A 56 7.95 22.57 -5.15
C GLY A 56 7.85 21.21 -5.88
N GLY A 57 7.07 20.27 -5.35
CA GLY A 57 7.04 18.90 -5.86
C GLY A 57 8.28 18.09 -5.43
N LEU A 58 8.28 16.81 -5.78
CA LEU A 58 9.40 15.91 -5.51
C LEU A 58 9.53 14.92 -6.67
N THR A 59 10.75 14.55 -7.03
CA THR A 59 11.00 13.46 -7.98
C THR A 59 11.32 12.18 -7.21
N LEU A 60 10.61 11.12 -7.52
CA LEU A 60 10.81 9.79 -6.96
C LEU A 60 11.32 8.85 -8.06
N GLU A 61 12.51 8.29 -7.86
CA GLU A 61 13.09 7.30 -8.77
C GLU A 61 12.74 5.88 -8.33
N LEU A 62 12.09 5.12 -9.19
CA LEU A 62 11.82 3.70 -8.99
C LEU A 62 12.72 2.87 -9.90
N LYS A 63 13.73 2.20 -9.32
CA LYS A 63 14.71 1.40 -10.07
C LYS A 63 14.08 0.11 -10.61
N PRO A 64 14.58 -0.43 -11.73
CA PRO A 64 14.17 -1.74 -12.23
C PRO A 64 14.29 -2.83 -11.16
N GLY A 65 13.26 -3.67 -11.02
CA GLY A 65 13.21 -4.72 -9.99
C GLY A 65 12.81 -4.25 -8.58
N MET A 66 12.62 -2.95 -8.36
CA MET A 66 12.17 -2.43 -7.08
C MET A 66 10.67 -2.69 -6.90
N GLY A 67 10.32 -3.50 -5.90
CA GLY A 67 8.94 -3.75 -5.52
C GLY A 67 8.40 -2.72 -4.51
N VAL A 68 7.17 -2.96 -4.02
CA VAL A 68 6.47 -2.06 -3.07
C VAL A 68 7.29 -1.78 -1.81
N VAL A 69 8.01 -2.77 -1.29
CA VAL A 69 8.86 -2.60 -0.09
C VAL A 69 10.02 -1.64 -0.38
N GLY A 70 10.63 -1.75 -1.55
CA GLY A 70 11.67 -0.82 -1.98
C GLY A 70 11.14 0.59 -2.16
N LEU A 71 9.98 0.73 -2.82
CA LEU A 71 9.26 1.99 -2.97
C LEU A 71 8.98 2.67 -1.62
N THR A 72 8.39 1.94 -0.67
CA THR A 72 8.08 2.50 0.66
C THR A 72 9.33 2.89 1.44
N ARG A 73 10.43 2.13 1.29
CA ARG A 73 11.72 2.46 1.90
C ARG A 73 12.31 3.75 1.31
N GLU A 74 12.22 3.92 -0.01
CA GLU A 74 12.70 5.13 -0.67
C GLU A 74 11.89 6.35 -0.23
N MET A 75 10.57 6.21 -0.15
CA MET A 75 9.70 7.28 0.37
C MET A 75 9.99 7.64 1.83
N GLN A 76 10.34 6.67 2.67
CA GLN A 76 10.70 6.92 4.09
C GLN A 76 12.02 7.65 4.27
N ARG A 77 12.90 7.68 3.26
CA ARG A 77 14.12 8.50 3.28
C ARG A 77 13.83 10.00 3.27
N GLN A 78 12.64 10.36 2.79
CA GLN A 78 12.17 11.74 2.78
C GLN A 78 11.31 11.97 4.05
N PRO A 79 11.77 12.76 5.02
CA PRO A 79 11.01 13.01 6.25
C PRO A 79 9.62 13.58 5.95
N GLY A 80 8.60 12.99 6.55
CA GLY A 80 7.21 13.47 6.40
C GLY A 80 6.51 13.05 5.11
N LEU A 81 7.19 12.47 4.12
CA LEU A 81 6.56 12.11 2.84
C LEU A 81 5.51 11.01 3.01
N LEU A 82 5.79 9.99 3.81
CA LEU A 82 4.90 8.84 3.99
C LEU A 82 4.64 8.58 5.48
N ARG A 83 3.38 8.70 5.92
CA ARG A 83 2.97 8.47 7.31
C ARG A 83 3.11 6.99 7.73
N SER A 84 2.73 6.06 6.84
CA SER A 84 2.76 4.62 7.13
C SER A 84 3.13 3.80 5.91
N ALA A 85 4.31 3.17 5.95
CA ALA A 85 4.75 2.23 4.91
C ALA A 85 3.89 0.97 4.89
N SER A 86 3.48 0.48 6.07
CA SER A 86 2.68 -0.75 6.20
C SER A 86 1.34 -0.64 5.50
N TYR A 87 0.64 0.48 5.64
CA TYR A 87 -0.66 0.69 4.98
C TYR A 87 -0.53 0.72 3.46
N LEU A 88 0.52 1.36 2.93
CA LEU A 88 0.77 1.38 1.49
C LEU A 88 1.10 -0.02 0.96
N GLN A 89 1.90 -0.80 1.71
CA GLN A 89 2.24 -2.18 1.35
C GLN A 89 1.00 -3.09 1.39
N VAL A 90 0.13 -2.96 2.41
CA VAL A 90 -1.13 -3.70 2.51
C VAL A 90 -2.04 -3.35 1.33
N TYR A 91 -2.21 -2.08 1.02
CA TYR A 91 -3.01 -1.64 -0.13
C TYR A 91 -2.50 -2.23 -1.45
N ALA A 92 -1.21 -2.13 -1.71
CA ALA A 92 -0.60 -2.65 -2.92
C ALA A 92 -0.72 -4.19 -3.04
N ARG A 93 -0.62 -4.90 -1.90
CA ARG A 93 -0.77 -6.36 -1.85
C ARG A 93 -2.19 -6.80 -2.09
N LEU A 94 -3.18 -6.18 -1.40
CA LEU A 94 -4.60 -6.49 -1.57
C LEU A 94 -5.09 -6.25 -3.00
N ASN A 95 -4.59 -5.20 -3.66
CA ASN A 95 -4.94 -4.85 -5.03
C ASN A 95 -4.03 -5.50 -6.09
N ARG A 96 -3.10 -6.39 -5.68
CA ARG A 96 -2.15 -7.09 -6.57
C ARG A 96 -1.36 -6.13 -7.47
N LEU A 97 -0.96 -4.98 -6.94
CA LEU A 97 -0.25 -3.94 -7.70
C LEU A 97 1.25 -4.20 -7.79
N ALA A 98 1.83 -5.00 -6.88
CA ALA A 98 3.27 -5.24 -6.81
C ALA A 98 3.92 -5.66 -8.15
N PRO A 99 3.36 -6.61 -8.93
CA PRO A 99 3.94 -7.00 -10.23
C PRO A 99 3.70 -5.97 -11.34
N ARG A 100 2.86 -4.96 -11.10
CA ARG A 100 2.47 -3.95 -12.08
C ARG A 100 3.23 -2.64 -11.94
N LEU A 101 4.09 -2.51 -10.93
CA LEU A 101 4.91 -1.33 -10.73
C LEU A 101 5.92 -1.21 -11.87
N LYS A 102 5.92 -0.05 -12.51
CA LYS A 102 6.86 0.26 -13.60
C LYS A 102 8.02 1.09 -13.06
N ALA A 103 9.24 0.74 -13.49
CA ALA A 103 10.43 1.52 -13.18
C ALA A 103 10.42 2.86 -13.92
N GLY A 104 11.03 3.89 -13.33
CA GLY A 104 11.14 5.21 -13.93
C GLY A 104 11.18 6.33 -12.90
N GLU A 105 11.27 7.55 -13.37
CA GLU A 105 11.22 8.76 -12.55
C GLU A 105 9.80 9.33 -12.54
N TYR A 106 9.26 9.57 -11.35
CA TYR A 106 7.90 10.04 -11.15
C TYR A 106 7.90 11.42 -10.49
N ALA A 107 7.20 12.36 -11.10
CA ALA A 107 6.96 13.66 -10.48
C ALA A 107 5.80 13.55 -9.49
N LEU A 108 6.07 13.79 -8.22
CA LEU A 108 5.09 13.86 -7.16
C LEU A 108 4.63 15.31 -7.01
N ALA A 109 3.37 15.57 -7.29
CA ALA A 109 2.78 16.89 -7.08
C ALA A 109 2.27 17.06 -5.63
N PRO A 110 2.26 18.29 -5.09
CA PRO A 110 1.59 18.56 -3.82
C PRO A 110 0.13 18.11 -3.88
N GLY A 111 -0.35 17.52 -2.78
CA GLY A 111 -1.71 16.98 -2.70
C GLY A 111 -1.89 15.57 -3.27
N LEU A 112 -0.85 14.96 -3.84
CA LEU A 112 -0.91 13.57 -4.29
C LEU A 112 -1.16 12.63 -3.11
N THR A 113 -2.13 11.71 -3.27
CA THR A 113 -2.46 10.70 -2.24
C THR A 113 -1.66 9.41 -2.44
N PRO A 114 -1.50 8.57 -1.40
CA PRO A 114 -0.89 7.23 -1.53
C PRO A 114 -1.52 6.37 -2.63
N ARG A 115 -2.85 6.42 -2.76
CA ARG A 115 -3.58 5.75 -3.84
C ARG A 115 -3.20 6.30 -5.21
N GLY A 116 -3.27 7.62 -5.37
CA GLY A 116 -2.92 8.31 -6.61
C GLY A 116 -1.48 8.05 -7.06
N LEU A 117 -0.55 7.96 -6.10
CA LEU A 117 0.84 7.59 -6.37
C LEU A 117 0.95 6.18 -6.98
N LEU A 118 0.32 5.18 -6.37
CA LEU A 118 0.37 3.81 -6.90
C LEU A 118 -0.32 3.71 -8.28
N ASP A 119 -1.42 4.42 -8.48
CA ASP A 119 -2.09 4.49 -9.79
C ASP A 119 -1.18 5.15 -10.85
N GLN A 120 -0.43 6.20 -10.47
CA GLN A 120 0.55 6.85 -11.34
C GLN A 120 1.67 5.88 -11.75
N ILE A 121 2.22 5.12 -10.79
CA ILE A 121 3.31 4.15 -11.00
C ILE A 121 2.83 2.97 -11.87
N VAL A 122 1.64 2.41 -11.57
CA VAL A 122 1.05 1.31 -12.34
C VAL A 122 0.73 1.73 -13.77
N ALA A 123 0.21 2.94 -13.96
CA ALA A 123 -0.01 3.52 -15.28
C ALA A 123 1.30 3.79 -16.03
N GLY A 124 2.41 3.98 -15.31
CA GLY A 124 3.71 4.33 -15.89
C GLY A 124 3.78 5.77 -16.36
N ARG A 125 3.12 6.69 -15.64
CA ARG A 125 3.18 8.12 -15.93
C ARG A 125 4.49 8.71 -15.41
N VAL A 126 5.58 8.33 -16.08
CA VAL A 126 6.94 8.77 -15.78
C VAL A 126 7.22 10.16 -16.35
N ILE A 127 8.25 10.83 -15.82
CA ILE A 127 8.79 12.05 -16.41
C ILE A 127 9.39 11.68 -17.77
N GLN A 128 8.93 12.32 -18.83
CA GLN A 128 9.44 12.12 -20.18
C GLN A 128 10.47 13.19 -20.50
N TYR A 129 11.64 12.78 -20.96
CA TYR A 129 12.68 13.65 -21.49
C TYR A 129 12.70 13.51 -23.00
N SER A 130 12.56 14.63 -23.72
CA SER A 130 12.62 14.64 -25.18
C SER A 130 14.01 15.09 -25.65
N LEU A 131 14.58 14.35 -26.58
CA LEU A 131 15.75 14.75 -27.33
C LEU A 131 15.34 15.03 -28.77
N THR A 132 15.57 16.26 -29.24
CA THR A 132 15.29 16.60 -30.63
C THR A 132 16.44 16.11 -31.50
N VAL A 133 16.15 15.18 -32.38
CA VAL A 133 17.11 14.70 -33.40
C VAL A 133 16.83 15.48 -34.69
N VAL A 134 17.82 16.23 -35.15
CA VAL A 134 17.70 17.00 -36.41
C VAL A 134 17.98 16.07 -37.58
N GLU A 135 17.21 16.20 -38.64
CA GLU A 135 17.40 15.45 -39.87
C GLU A 135 18.82 15.66 -40.40
N GLY A 136 19.46 14.56 -40.85
CA GLY A 136 20.86 14.59 -41.33
C GLY A 136 21.92 14.37 -40.24
N TRP A 137 21.53 14.14 -38.97
CA TRP A 137 22.52 13.80 -37.94
C TRP A 137 23.17 12.44 -38.21
N THR A 138 24.47 12.41 -38.07
CA THR A 138 25.25 11.14 -38.08
C THR A 138 25.06 10.45 -36.73
N PHE A 139 25.25 9.13 -36.70
CA PHE A 139 25.22 8.34 -35.46
C PHE A 139 26.18 8.88 -34.39
N ARG A 140 27.35 9.42 -34.81
CA ARG A 140 28.31 10.04 -33.90
C ARG A 140 27.74 11.27 -33.20
N GLN A 141 27.04 12.12 -33.93
CA GLN A 141 26.39 13.32 -33.38
C GLN A 141 25.27 12.94 -32.45
N LEU A 142 24.43 11.94 -32.79
CA LEU A 142 23.38 11.43 -31.92
C LEU A 142 23.94 10.89 -30.59
N ARG A 143 25.00 10.06 -30.67
CA ARG A 143 25.68 9.51 -29.49
C ARG A 143 26.26 10.60 -28.60
N ARG A 144 26.82 11.67 -29.18
CA ARG A 144 27.34 12.80 -28.43
C ARG A 144 26.24 13.56 -27.74
N ALA A 145 25.15 13.88 -28.43
CA ALA A 145 23.99 14.57 -27.86
C ALA A 145 23.34 13.75 -26.72
N LEU A 146 23.26 12.42 -26.83
CA LEU A 146 22.82 11.52 -25.75
C LEU A 146 23.76 11.57 -24.54
N ALA A 147 25.08 11.55 -24.76
CA ALA A 147 26.09 11.60 -23.71
C ALA A 147 26.11 12.96 -22.97
N GLU A 148 25.84 14.06 -23.69
CA GLU A 148 25.79 15.41 -23.15
C GLU A 148 24.43 15.73 -22.51
N HIS A 149 23.40 14.87 -22.69
CA HIS A 149 22.08 15.12 -22.15
C HIS A 149 22.07 14.95 -20.63
N PRO A 150 21.71 16.00 -19.83
CA PRO A 150 21.92 16.01 -18.37
C PRO A 150 21.11 14.98 -17.59
N ARG A 151 20.12 14.37 -18.22
CA ARG A 151 19.19 13.41 -17.59
C ARG A 151 19.28 11.97 -18.13
N ILE A 152 20.06 11.73 -19.18
CA ILE A 152 20.30 10.40 -19.71
C ILE A 152 21.56 9.86 -19.05
N LYS A 153 21.36 9.01 -18.04
CA LYS A 153 22.45 8.24 -17.42
C LYS A 153 22.77 7.04 -18.31
N GLN A 154 24.02 6.90 -18.68
CA GLN A 154 24.55 5.70 -19.32
C GLN A 154 24.82 4.59 -18.30
#